data_06a42bbf2e76a61dc6203b4b53dcfc3e
#
_entry.id   06a42bbf2e76a61dc6203b4b53dcfc3e
#
_cell.length_a   1.000
_cell.length_b   1.000
_cell.length_c   1.000
_cell.angle_alpha   90.00
_cell.angle_beta   90.00
_cell.angle_gamma   90.00
#
_symmetry.space_group_name_H-M   'P 1'
#
loop_
_entity.id
_entity.type
_entity.pdbx_description
1 polymer ?
#
loop_
_entity_poly.entity_id
_entity_poly.type
_entity_poly.pdbx_seq_one_letter_code
_entity_poly.pdbx_strand_id
1 'polypeptide(L)'
;MSRNERFSLSIRNMIEIVVMIPFCRTPKECKLVIDTMASHGLVRGENELKIFLMCEIPSNVIEADQFSPMLDGVSIGGNDLLQLTLGVDRDSDKISYLSDDENTSYRRMITMAIKTYKKYGVKVGFCGQQPSDSLEFCKFLIHEKIDTISVTPDSALKTIQNLGE
;
A
#
# COMPACT_ATOMS: atom_id res chain seq x y z
N MET A 1 -23.01 11.19 -26.83
CA MET A 1 -22.04 10.46 -26.01
C MET A 1 -22.14 10.95 -24.56
N SER A 2 -22.56 10.12 -23.64
CA SER A 2 -22.70 10.48 -22.23
C SER A 2 -21.32 10.72 -21.58
N ARG A 3 -21.30 11.39 -20.41
CA ARG A 3 -20.07 11.61 -19.65
C ARG A 3 -19.40 10.27 -19.25
N ASN A 4 -20.22 9.25 -19.01
CA ASN A 4 -19.79 7.89 -18.68
C ASN A 4 -19.16 7.16 -19.89
N GLU A 5 -19.67 7.38 -21.11
CA GLU A 5 -19.08 6.80 -22.33
C GLU A 5 -17.70 7.40 -22.65
N ARG A 6 -17.48 8.70 -22.39
CA ARG A 6 -16.15 9.32 -22.57
C ARG A 6 -15.14 8.81 -21.55
N PHE A 7 -15.56 8.60 -20.31
CA PHE A 7 -14.71 8.03 -19.29
C PHE A 7 -14.33 6.59 -19.64
N SER A 8 -15.30 5.77 -20.05
CA SER A 8 -15.09 4.39 -20.53
C SER A 8 -14.16 4.30 -21.74
N LEU A 9 -14.26 5.23 -22.71
CA LEU A 9 -13.40 5.26 -23.89
C LEU A 9 -11.95 5.69 -23.58
N SER A 10 -11.76 6.62 -22.63
CA SER A 10 -10.40 7.02 -22.22
C SER A 10 -9.67 5.92 -21.45
N ILE A 11 -10.42 5.11 -20.70
CA ILE A 11 -9.89 3.97 -19.93
C ILE A 11 -9.48 2.81 -20.84
N ARG A 12 -10.21 2.55 -21.93
CA ARG A 12 -9.92 1.43 -22.85
C ARG A 12 -8.54 1.48 -23.52
N ASN A 13 -7.87 2.62 -23.49
CA ASN A 13 -6.52 2.79 -24.03
C ASN A 13 -5.43 2.81 -22.94
N MET A 14 -5.78 2.60 -21.67
CA MET A 14 -4.81 2.50 -20.57
C MET A 14 -4.48 1.04 -20.32
N ILE A 15 -3.20 0.72 -20.18
CA ILE A 15 -2.68 -0.64 -20.07
C ILE A 15 -3.13 -1.32 -18.77
N GLU A 16 -3.34 -0.55 -17.69
CA GLU A 16 -3.78 -1.07 -16.38
C GLU A 16 -4.30 0.07 -15.49
N ILE A 17 -5.46 -0.12 -14.86
CA ILE A 17 -6.00 0.82 -13.88
C ILE A 17 -6.04 0.16 -12.51
N VAL A 18 -5.43 0.82 -11.55
CA VAL A 18 -5.48 0.45 -10.14
C VAL A 18 -6.19 1.54 -9.36
N VAL A 19 -7.25 1.17 -8.65
CA VAL A 19 -7.89 2.05 -7.66
C VAL A 19 -7.42 1.60 -6.28
N MET A 20 -6.93 2.54 -5.48
CA MET A 20 -6.45 2.26 -4.14
C MET A 20 -7.36 2.90 -3.10
N ILE A 21 -7.86 2.08 -2.15
CA ILE A 21 -8.74 2.51 -1.05
C ILE A 21 -7.85 2.95 0.12
N PRO A 22 -7.87 4.24 0.50
CA PRO A 22 -7.06 4.73 1.60
C PRO A 22 -7.79 4.57 2.94
N PHE A 23 -7.05 4.49 4.01
CA PHE A 23 -7.46 4.62 5.40
C PHE A 23 -8.71 3.81 5.80
N CYS A 24 -8.80 2.58 5.28
CA CYS A 24 -9.93 1.67 5.50
C CYS A 24 -9.73 0.87 6.79
N ARG A 25 -10.64 1.03 7.74
CA ARG A 25 -10.46 0.55 9.12
C ARG A 25 -10.84 -0.91 9.32
N THR A 26 -11.82 -1.39 8.56
CA THR A 26 -12.37 -2.73 8.75
C THR A 26 -12.66 -3.43 7.42
N PRO A 27 -12.68 -4.78 7.37
CA PRO A 27 -13.10 -5.53 6.18
C PRO A 27 -14.51 -5.18 5.72
N LYS A 28 -15.41 -4.87 6.66
CA LYS A 28 -16.78 -4.44 6.35
C LYS A 28 -16.80 -3.08 5.62
N GLU A 29 -15.98 -2.13 6.06
CA GLU A 29 -15.83 -0.83 5.40
C GLU A 29 -15.24 -1.00 3.98
N CYS A 30 -14.22 -1.84 3.83
CA CYS A 30 -13.63 -2.18 2.54
C CYS A 30 -14.68 -2.72 1.57
N LYS A 31 -15.47 -3.70 2.02
CA LYS A 31 -16.56 -4.26 1.22
C LYS A 31 -17.58 -3.20 0.81
N LEU A 32 -17.99 -2.32 1.71
CA LEU A 32 -18.93 -1.24 1.42
C LEU A 32 -18.39 -0.29 0.33
N VAL A 33 -17.11 0.07 0.39
CA VAL A 33 -16.46 0.91 -0.63
C VAL A 33 -16.47 0.20 -1.98
N ILE A 34 -16.08 -1.07 -2.02
CA ILE A 34 -16.05 -1.87 -3.26
C ILE A 34 -17.47 -2.01 -3.85
N ASP A 35 -18.47 -2.30 -3.04
CA ASP A 35 -19.87 -2.42 -3.47
C ASP A 35 -20.39 -1.05 -4.03
N THR A 36 -19.99 0.05 -3.39
CA THR A 36 -20.32 1.40 -3.86
C THR A 36 -19.64 1.69 -5.21
N MET A 37 -18.37 1.36 -5.38
CA MET A 37 -17.66 1.49 -6.66
C MET A 37 -18.36 0.68 -7.76
N ALA A 38 -18.72 -0.58 -7.46
CA ALA A 38 -19.41 -1.45 -8.40
C ALA A 38 -20.77 -0.89 -8.82
N SER A 39 -21.54 -0.29 -7.90
CA SER A 39 -22.82 0.36 -8.21
C SER A 39 -22.68 1.57 -9.16
N HIS A 40 -21.49 2.12 -9.28
CA HIS A 40 -21.14 3.21 -10.21
C HIS A 40 -20.38 2.72 -11.46
N GLY A 41 -20.35 1.41 -11.71
CA GLY A 41 -19.74 0.80 -12.88
C GLY A 41 -18.23 0.57 -12.79
N LEU A 42 -17.66 0.65 -11.57
CA LEU A 42 -16.26 0.30 -11.31
C LEU A 42 -16.20 -1.10 -10.66
N VAL A 43 -16.35 -2.13 -11.48
CA VAL A 43 -16.39 -3.52 -11.03
C VAL A 43 -14.99 -4.13 -11.09
N ARG A 44 -14.52 -4.71 -9.98
CA ARG A 44 -13.22 -5.40 -9.90
C ARG A 44 -13.11 -6.49 -10.97
N GLY A 45 -12.00 -6.48 -11.72
CA GLY A 45 -11.73 -7.44 -12.79
C GLY A 45 -12.36 -7.10 -14.13
N GLU A 46 -13.34 -6.18 -14.20
CA GLU A 46 -13.86 -5.67 -15.46
C GLU A 46 -12.93 -4.60 -16.04
N ASN A 47 -12.66 -4.68 -17.34
CA ASN A 47 -11.73 -3.78 -18.04
C ASN A 47 -10.36 -3.68 -17.35
N GLU A 48 -9.88 -4.80 -16.81
CA GLU A 48 -8.59 -4.90 -16.09
C GLU A 48 -8.50 -4.04 -14.80
N LEU A 49 -9.64 -3.56 -14.29
CA LEU A 49 -9.69 -2.77 -13.06
C LEU A 49 -9.22 -3.62 -11.88
N LYS A 50 -8.17 -3.16 -11.21
CA LYS A 50 -7.66 -3.75 -9.96
C LYS A 50 -7.98 -2.88 -8.77
N ILE A 51 -8.28 -3.53 -7.65
CA ILE A 51 -8.54 -2.84 -6.38
C ILE A 51 -7.41 -3.16 -5.41
N PHE A 52 -6.75 -2.10 -4.98
CA PHE A 52 -5.72 -2.13 -3.95
C PHE A 52 -6.22 -1.48 -2.67
N LEU A 53 -5.62 -1.85 -1.55
CA LEU A 53 -5.80 -1.20 -0.26
C LEU A 53 -4.50 -0.50 0.15
N MET A 54 -4.60 0.72 0.68
CA MET A 54 -3.50 1.32 1.44
C MET A 54 -3.46 0.66 2.82
N CYS A 55 -2.48 -0.23 3.03
CA CYS A 55 -2.27 -0.92 4.29
C CYS A 55 -1.47 -0.01 5.24
N GLU A 56 -2.18 0.87 5.92
CA GLU A 56 -1.59 1.96 6.70
C GLU A 56 -2.15 2.07 8.13
N ILE A 57 -3.12 1.21 8.45
CA ILE A 57 -3.70 1.11 9.79
C ILE A 57 -3.35 -0.26 10.38
N PRO A 58 -2.98 -0.38 11.66
CA PRO A 58 -2.66 -1.67 12.28
C PRO A 58 -3.72 -2.75 12.07
N SER A 59 -5.00 -2.40 12.01
CA SER A 59 -6.09 -3.35 11.71
C SER A 59 -5.95 -3.98 10.33
N ASN A 60 -5.41 -3.26 9.33
CA ASN A 60 -5.15 -3.84 7.99
C ASN A 60 -4.11 -4.97 8.03
N VAL A 61 -3.18 -4.91 8.97
CA VAL A 61 -2.17 -5.94 9.19
C VAL A 61 -2.74 -7.11 9.98
N ILE A 62 -3.47 -6.81 11.06
CA ILE A 62 -4.01 -7.82 11.98
C ILE A 62 -5.10 -8.66 11.30
N GLU A 63 -5.98 -8.02 10.51
CA GLU A 63 -7.10 -8.66 9.80
C GLU A 63 -6.79 -8.88 8.30
N ALA A 64 -5.51 -8.94 7.92
CA ALA A 64 -5.06 -9.07 6.53
C ALA A 64 -5.69 -10.27 5.79
N ASP A 65 -5.95 -11.37 6.49
CA ASP A 65 -6.63 -12.55 5.98
C ASP A 65 -8.07 -12.26 5.54
N GLN A 66 -8.77 -11.38 6.26
CA GLN A 66 -10.15 -10.98 5.95
C GLN A 66 -10.23 -9.94 4.82
N PHE A 67 -9.24 -9.07 4.70
CA PHE A 67 -9.12 -8.11 3.60
C PHE A 67 -8.73 -8.78 2.28
N SER A 68 -7.83 -9.76 2.33
CA SER A 68 -7.19 -10.37 1.15
C SER A 68 -8.14 -10.85 0.06
N PRO A 69 -9.29 -11.51 0.35
CA PRO A 69 -10.19 -12.00 -0.71
C PRO A 69 -10.80 -10.90 -1.58
N MET A 70 -10.83 -9.67 -1.08
CA MET A 70 -11.45 -8.52 -1.74
C MET A 70 -10.46 -7.73 -2.61
N LEU A 71 -9.15 -8.02 -2.55
CA LEU A 71 -8.09 -7.18 -3.07
C LEU A 71 -7.24 -7.89 -4.13
N ASP A 72 -6.68 -7.12 -5.06
CA ASP A 72 -5.66 -7.57 -6.01
C ASP A 72 -4.26 -7.24 -5.53
N GLY A 73 -4.16 -6.25 -4.65
CA GLY A 73 -2.91 -5.84 -4.04
C GLY A 73 -3.11 -4.92 -2.84
N VAL A 74 -2.01 -4.69 -2.15
CA VAL A 74 -1.91 -3.69 -1.08
C VAL A 74 -0.65 -2.89 -1.27
N SER A 75 -0.69 -1.62 -0.87
CA SER A 75 0.51 -0.81 -0.68
C SER A 75 0.64 -0.48 0.81
N ILE A 76 1.74 -0.84 1.44
CA ILE A 76 1.98 -0.48 2.83
C ILE A 76 2.29 1.01 2.88
N GLY A 77 1.41 1.79 3.50
CA GLY A 77 1.58 3.22 3.76
C GLY A 77 2.49 3.44 4.96
N GLY A 78 3.81 3.49 4.71
CA GLY A 78 4.82 3.42 5.76
C GLY A 78 4.70 4.52 6.82
N ASN A 79 4.38 5.73 6.40
CA ASN A 79 4.30 6.87 7.32
C ASN A 79 3.15 6.73 8.31
N ASP A 80 1.95 6.44 7.82
CA ASP A 80 0.76 6.31 8.66
C ASP A 80 0.82 5.04 9.52
N LEU A 81 1.30 3.94 8.95
CA LEU A 81 1.49 2.70 9.72
C LEU A 81 2.47 2.90 10.88
N LEU A 82 3.56 3.64 10.67
CA LEU A 82 4.52 3.98 11.71
C LEU A 82 3.87 4.81 12.82
N GLN A 83 3.20 5.90 12.45
CA GLN A 83 2.52 6.78 13.40
C GLN A 83 1.49 6.03 14.24
N LEU A 84 0.64 5.26 13.60
CA LEU A 84 -0.44 4.54 14.28
C LEU A 84 0.06 3.35 15.10
N THR A 85 1.16 2.71 14.67
CA THR A 85 1.79 1.62 15.44
C THR A 85 2.42 2.13 16.73
N LEU A 86 3.07 3.30 16.68
CA LEU A 86 3.78 3.87 17.82
C LEU A 86 2.94 4.89 18.61
N GLY A 87 1.78 5.29 18.08
CA GLY A 87 0.94 6.33 18.69
C GLY A 87 1.64 7.70 18.68
N VAL A 88 2.40 8.01 17.64
CA VAL A 88 3.15 9.26 17.49
C VAL A 88 2.59 10.09 16.34
N ASP A 89 2.73 11.40 16.46
CA ASP A 89 2.48 12.34 15.38
C ASP A 89 3.84 12.83 14.87
N ARG A 90 4.19 12.45 13.63
CA ARG A 90 5.48 12.81 13.00
C ARG A 90 5.62 14.32 12.74
N ASP A 91 4.50 15.04 12.64
CA ASP A 91 4.47 16.47 12.37
C ASP A 91 4.55 17.30 13.68
N SER A 92 4.58 16.62 14.83
CA SER A 92 4.74 17.27 16.14
C SER A 92 6.20 17.47 16.49
N ASP A 93 6.64 18.70 16.56
CA ASP A 93 8.02 19.08 16.99
C ASP A 93 8.46 18.47 18.32
N LYS A 94 7.48 18.07 19.16
CA LYS A 94 7.74 17.53 20.50
C LYS A 94 8.04 16.05 20.53
N ILE A 95 7.46 15.28 19.62
CA ILE A 95 7.51 13.80 19.67
C ILE A 95 7.94 13.15 18.34
N SER A 96 8.20 13.93 17.30
CA SER A 96 8.65 13.40 15.99
C SER A 96 9.93 12.56 16.09
N TYR A 97 10.79 12.81 17.07
CA TYR A 97 12.00 12.03 17.33
C TYR A 97 11.71 10.56 17.72
N LEU A 98 10.46 10.22 18.10
CA LEU A 98 10.03 8.87 18.38
C LEU A 98 9.62 8.11 17.11
N SER A 99 9.50 8.81 15.97
CA SER A 99 9.21 8.22 14.66
C SER A 99 10.45 7.53 14.09
N ASP A 100 10.76 6.36 14.62
CA ASP A 100 11.93 5.57 14.27
C ASP A 100 11.52 4.40 13.35
N ASP A 101 12.01 4.40 12.10
CA ASP A 101 11.75 3.36 11.10
C ASP A 101 12.53 2.06 11.35
N GLU A 102 13.50 2.09 12.25
CA GLU A 102 14.18 0.90 12.77
C GLU A 102 13.42 0.23 13.92
N ASN A 103 12.35 0.87 14.41
CA ASN A 103 11.55 0.33 15.51
C ASN A 103 11.06 -1.10 15.23
N THR A 104 11.31 -1.98 16.18
CA THR A 104 10.99 -3.41 16.04
C THR A 104 9.50 -3.69 15.84
N SER A 105 8.62 -2.95 16.51
CA SER A 105 7.16 -3.13 16.37
C SER A 105 6.71 -2.74 14.96
N TYR A 106 7.19 -1.64 14.44
CA TYR A 106 6.90 -1.18 13.08
C TYR A 106 7.40 -2.18 12.04
N ARG A 107 8.67 -2.61 12.11
CA ARG A 107 9.23 -3.62 11.19
C ARG A 107 8.48 -4.95 11.26
N ARG A 108 8.04 -5.37 12.45
CA ARG A 108 7.20 -6.57 12.62
C ARG A 108 5.84 -6.42 11.94
N MET A 109 5.20 -5.24 12.03
CA MET A 109 3.94 -4.97 11.33
C MET A 109 4.12 -5.11 9.82
N ILE A 110 5.18 -4.54 9.25
CA ILE A 110 5.51 -4.69 7.81
C ILE A 110 5.71 -6.17 7.44
N THR A 111 6.54 -6.89 8.20
CA THR A 111 6.79 -8.32 7.96
C THR A 111 5.50 -9.15 8.02
N MET A 112 4.64 -8.88 8.99
CA MET A 112 3.34 -9.56 9.13
C MET A 112 2.42 -9.27 7.94
N ALA A 113 2.34 -8.00 7.51
CA ALA A 113 1.55 -7.60 6.34
C ALA A 113 2.04 -8.35 5.08
N ILE A 114 3.35 -8.28 4.77
CA ILE A 114 3.92 -8.93 3.61
C ILE A 114 3.60 -10.43 3.61
N LYS A 115 3.90 -11.12 4.72
CA LYS A 115 3.70 -12.57 4.83
C LYS A 115 2.24 -12.97 4.69
N THR A 116 1.33 -12.24 5.34
CA THR A 116 -0.08 -12.60 5.33
C THR A 116 -0.71 -12.35 3.96
N TYR A 117 -0.56 -11.16 3.40
CA TYR A 117 -1.13 -10.85 2.08
C TYR A 117 -0.58 -11.76 0.98
N LYS A 118 0.73 -12.01 0.96
CA LYS A 118 1.35 -12.94 0.00
C LYS A 118 0.86 -14.38 0.15
N LYS A 119 0.58 -14.85 1.35
CA LYS A 119 -0.03 -16.17 1.58
C LYS A 119 -1.37 -16.32 0.85
N TYR A 120 -2.12 -15.22 0.68
CA TYR A 120 -3.39 -15.19 -0.03
C TYR A 120 -3.25 -14.78 -1.51
N GLY A 121 -2.04 -14.68 -2.04
CA GLY A 121 -1.77 -14.33 -3.44
C GLY A 121 -1.98 -12.86 -3.78
N VAL A 122 -2.08 -11.99 -2.77
CA VAL A 122 -2.22 -10.54 -2.94
C VAL A 122 -0.85 -9.91 -3.14
N LYS A 123 -0.70 -9.04 -4.16
CA LYS A 123 0.53 -8.27 -4.38
C LYS A 123 0.77 -7.28 -3.23
N VAL A 124 2.02 -7.13 -2.82
CA VAL A 124 2.39 -6.21 -1.73
C VAL A 124 3.44 -5.21 -2.19
N GLY A 125 3.09 -3.94 -2.13
CA GLY A 125 4.00 -2.83 -2.32
C GLY A 125 4.25 -2.06 -1.03
N PHE A 126 5.24 -1.18 -1.09
CA PHE A 126 5.53 -0.22 -0.03
C PHE A 126 5.59 1.19 -0.61
N CYS A 127 4.93 2.14 0.03
CA CYS A 127 5.03 3.56 -0.23
C CYS A 127 5.25 4.33 1.08
N GLY A 128 6.21 5.25 1.04
CA GLY A 128 6.62 6.05 2.17
C GLY A 128 7.97 6.69 1.88
N GLN A 129 8.43 7.50 2.80
CA GLN A 129 9.69 8.23 2.62
C GLN A 129 10.91 7.33 2.86
N GLN A 130 10.78 6.33 3.74
CA GLN A 130 11.89 5.51 4.25
C GLN A 130 12.76 4.87 3.15
N PRO A 131 12.20 4.26 2.07
CA PRO A 131 13.03 3.68 1.02
C PRO A 131 13.88 4.68 0.24
N SER A 132 13.45 5.95 0.19
CA SER A 132 14.21 7.03 -0.45
C SER A 132 15.37 7.50 0.41
N ASP A 133 15.23 7.42 1.73
CA ASP A 133 16.18 7.94 2.70
C ASP A 133 17.17 6.87 3.20
N SER A 134 16.75 5.60 3.23
CA SER A 134 17.52 4.50 3.83
C SER A 134 17.68 3.29 2.90
N LEU A 135 18.92 3.02 2.49
CA LEU A 135 19.27 1.80 1.75
C LEU A 135 19.03 0.53 2.59
N GLU A 136 19.30 0.61 3.89
CA GLU A 136 19.09 -0.54 4.80
C GLU A 136 17.60 -0.87 4.93
N PHE A 137 16.73 0.13 4.88
CA PHE A 137 15.29 -0.11 4.84
C PHE A 137 14.85 -0.77 3.51
N CYS A 138 15.43 -0.36 2.37
CA CYS A 138 15.21 -1.04 1.09
C CYS A 138 15.65 -2.51 1.16
N LYS A 139 16.84 -2.80 1.70
CA LYS A 139 17.34 -4.16 1.87
C LYS A 139 16.43 -5.00 2.78
N PHE A 140 15.91 -4.42 3.86
CA PHE A 140 14.94 -5.07 4.73
C PHE A 140 13.67 -5.46 3.95
N LEU A 141 13.09 -4.56 3.17
CA LEU A 141 11.89 -4.85 2.37
C LEU A 141 12.15 -5.96 1.33
N ILE A 142 13.30 -5.94 0.68
CA ILE A 142 13.71 -6.96 -0.29
C ILE A 142 13.91 -8.31 0.41
N HIS A 143 14.54 -8.33 1.58
CA HIS A 143 14.70 -9.54 2.39
C HIS A 143 13.35 -10.16 2.76
N GLU A 144 12.37 -9.34 3.09
CA GLU A 144 10.98 -9.78 3.34
C GLU A 144 10.22 -10.16 2.06
N LYS A 145 10.86 -10.06 0.88
CA LYS A 145 10.32 -10.45 -0.44
C LYS A 145 9.10 -9.62 -0.85
N ILE A 146 9.15 -8.33 -0.63
CA ILE A 146 8.14 -7.39 -1.13
C ILE A 146 8.11 -7.39 -2.67
N ASP A 147 6.95 -7.09 -3.28
CA ASP A 147 6.82 -7.13 -4.74
C ASP A 147 7.22 -5.80 -5.41
N THR A 148 6.94 -4.67 -4.75
CA THR A 148 7.27 -3.34 -5.27
C THR A 148 7.66 -2.37 -4.15
N ILE A 149 8.56 -1.43 -4.47
CA ILE A 149 8.98 -0.35 -3.57
C ILE A 149 8.85 0.96 -4.34
N SER A 150 8.14 1.94 -3.76
CA SER A 150 8.07 3.29 -4.28
C SER A 150 9.19 4.14 -3.67
N VAL A 151 9.88 4.88 -4.52
CA VAL A 151 10.91 5.84 -4.13
C VAL A 151 10.67 7.18 -4.85
N THR A 152 11.24 8.26 -4.33
CA THR A 152 11.17 9.56 -5.01
C THR A 152 11.97 9.55 -6.31
N PRO A 153 11.58 10.32 -7.34
CA PRO A 153 12.27 10.30 -8.64
C PRO A 153 13.76 10.60 -8.57
N ASP A 154 14.16 11.49 -7.69
CA ASP A 154 15.55 11.91 -7.46
C ASP A 154 16.39 10.82 -6.76
N SER A 155 15.78 9.94 -5.96
CA SER A 155 16.47 8.83 -5.31
C SER A 155 16.48 7.54 -6.16
N ALA A 156 15.63 7.43 -7.19
CA ALA A 156 15.40 6.18 -7.92
C ALA A 156 16.68 5.57 -8.52
N LEU A 157 17.48 6.36 -9.24
CA LEU A 157 18.72 5.88 -9.85
C LEU A 157 19.75 5.44 -8.80
N LYS A 158 19.90 6.23 -7.73
CA LYS A 158 20.82 5.91 -6.63
C LYS A 158 20.40 4.62 -5.92
N THR A 159 19.10 4.45 -5.67
CA THR A 159 18.57 3.25 -5.04
C THR A 159 18.82 2.01 -5.89
N ILE A 160 18.58 2.08 -7.21
CA ILE A 160 18.82 0.95 -8.13
C ILE A 160 20.31 0.59 -8.17
N GLN A 161 21.21 1.58 -8.27
CA GLN A 161 22.66 1.34 -8.27
C GLN A 161 23.12 0.65 -7.00
N ASN A 162 22.69 1.15 -5.84
CA ASN A 162 23.11 0.60 -4.54
C ASN A 162 22.53 -0.79 -4.24
N LEU A 163 21.42 -1.18 -4.88
CA LEU A 163 20.81 -2.51 -4.72
C LEU A 163 21.37 -3.53 -5.71
N GLY A 164 22.05 -3.07 -6.77
CA GLY A 164 22.66 -3.91 -7.80
C GLY A 164 24.10 -4.34 -7.49
N GLU A 165 24.69 -3.81 -6.42
CA GLU A 165 25.99 -4.21 -5.86
C GLU A 165 25.82 -5.28 -4.76
#